data_f24c6364229de385c9b137743105f6d4
#
_entry.id   f24c6364229de385c9b137743105f6d4
#
_cell.length_a   1.000
_cell.length_b   1.000
_cell.length_c   1.000
_cell.angle_alpha   90.00
_cell.angle_beta   90.00
_cell.angle_gamma   90.00
#
_symmetry.space_group_name_H-M   'P 1'
#
loop_
_entity.id
_entity.type
_entity.pdbx_description
1 polymer ?
#
loop_
_entity_poly.entity_id
_entity_poly.type
_entity_poly.pdbx_seq_one_letter_code
_entity_poly.pdbx_strand_id
1 'polypeptide(L)'
;SDPAMLRFIPVLALLLFTACGLAENEQDDKNKRIYITFADPAFERFCLGMFDLDHDGRISRYEAQRVLAMDCSGRNISAMWEIGEFSRLRELDCSGNNLTRLDLRKCPDLQKLDCGDNEITSLDIDGLRGLTQLDCAENLLARLDLKSNSSLRSLDCRGNLLVTLD
;
A
#
# COMPACT_ATOMS: atom_id res chain seq x y z
N SER A 1 -22.51 20.61 -7.35
CA SER A 1 -21.86 20.49 -6.04
C SER A 1 -21.07 19.18 -6.07
N ASP A 2 -19.82 19.37 -6.23
CA ASP A 2 -18.77 18.39 -6.41
C ASP A 2 -18.57 17.62 -5.09
N PRO A 3 -18.72 16.30 -5.04
CA PRO A 3 -18.27 15.57 -3.88
C PRO A 3 -16.74 15.63 -3.88
N ALA A 4 -16.23 16.23 -2.83
CA ALA A 4 -14.80 16.46 -2.62
C ALA A 4 -14.02 15.18 -2.94
N MET A 5 -13.27 15.23 -4.02
CA MET A 5 -12.19 14.29 -4.27
C MET A 5 -11.33 14.25 -3.02
N LEU A 6 -11.32 13.10 -2.37
CA LEU A 6 -10.36 12.81 -1.31
C LEU A 6 -8.99 12.70 -1.99
N ARG A 7 -8.43 13.84 -2.37
CA ARG A 7 -7.05 13.89 -2.83
C ARG A 7 -6.22 13.50 -1.61
N PHE A 8 -5.61 12.34 -1.68
CA PHE A 8 -4.43 12.09 -0.88
C PHE A 8 -3.50 13.28 -1.09
N ILE A 9 -3.32 14.08 -0.05
CA ILE A 9 -2.23 15.04 -0.03
C ILE A 9 -1.00 14.18 -0.24
N PRO A 10 -0.15 14.46 -1.24
CA PRO A 10 1.10 13.74 -1.35
C PRO A 10 1.82 13.97 -0.01
N VAL A 11 1.72 12.98 0.84
CA VAL A 11 2.60 12.94 2.00
C VAL A 11 3.97 12.77 1.36
N LEU A 12 4.64 13.90 1.20
CA LEU A 12 6.07 13.92 0.99
C LEU A 12 6.59 12.83 1.91
N ALA A 13 7.25 11.82 1.34
CA ALA A 13 7.83 10.73 2.11
C ALA A 13 8.70 11.38 3.17
N LEU A 14 8.07 11.74 4.28
CA LEU A 14 8.76 12.34 5.40
C LEU A 14 9.49 11.18 6.05
N LEU A 15 10.65 10.88 5.47
CA LEU A 15 11.69 10.15 6.15
C LEU A 15 12.06 10.99 7.38
N LEU A 16 11.23 10.88 8.41
CA LEU A 16 11.61 11.33 9.73
C LEU A 16 12.75 10.41 10.19
N PHE A 17 13.94 10.71 9.67
CA PHE A 17 15.14 10.39 10.39
C PHE A 17 15.12 11.22 11.67
N THR A 18 14.35 10.79 12.65
CA THR A 18 14.73 11.11 14.01
C THR A 18 16.01 10.33 14.25
N ALA A 19 17.12 11.03 14.14
CA ALA A 19 18.40 10.63 14.70
C ALA A 19 18.26 10.56 16.23
N CYS A 20 17.34 9.75 16.70
CA CYS A 20 17.34 9.25 18.06
C CYS A 20 18.06 7.91 17.99
N GLY A 21 19.24 7.82 18.59
CA GLY A 21 20.09 6.64 18.61
C GLY A 21 19.38 5.44 19.23
N LEU A 22 18.44 4.88 18.49
CA LEU A 22 17.95 3.54 18.74
C LEU A 22 19.08 2.62 18.31
N ALA A 23 19.68 1.94 19.26
CA ALA A 23 20.63 0.88 19.00
C ALA A 23 20.00 -0.05 17.95
N GLU A 24 20.68 -0.19 16.80
CA GLU A 24 20.27 -1.17 15.79
C GLU A 24 20.22 -2.53 16.48
N ASN A 25 19.07 -3.17 16.42
CA ASN A 25 18.93 -4.48 17.02
C ASN A 25 19.41 -5.56 16.04
N GLU A 26 19.68 -6.75 16.55
CA GLU A 26 20.17 -7.88 15.75
C GLU A 26 19.22 -8.21 14.57
N GLN A 27 17.93 -7.94 14.71
CA GLN A 27 16.94 -8.16 13.67
C GLN A 27 17.06 -7.13 12.54
N ASP A 28 17.38 -5.88 12.86
CA ASP A 28 17.61 -4.84 11.85
C ASP A 28 18.82 -5.19 10.99
N ASP A 29 19.90 -5.68 11.61
CA ASP A 29 21.10 -6.10 10.88
C ASP A 29 20.82 -7.31 9.95
N LYS A 30 20.02 -8.27 10.40
CA LYS A 30 19.56 -9.38 9.54
C LYS A 30 18.72 -8.89 8.38
N ASN A 31 17.79 -7.97 8.62
CA ASN A 31 16.88 -7.44 7.61
C ASN A 31 17.60 -6.63 6.53
N LYS A 32 18.74 -5.99 6.84
CA LYS A 32 19.59 -5.29 5.86
C LYS A 32 20.15 -6.21 4.79
N ARG A 33 20.22 -7.51 5.05
CA ARG A 33 20.81 -8.52 4.15
C ARG A 33 19.76 -9.35 3.41
N ILE A 34 18.48 -9.09 3.63
CA ILE A 34 17.38 -9.77 2.97
C ILE A 34 16.80 -8.80 1.94
N TYR A 35 17.00 -9.08 0.67
CA TYR A 35 16.52 -8.25 -0.42
C TYR A 35 15.19 -8.76 -0.96
N ILE A 36 14.36 -7.80 -1.38
CA ILE A 36 13.08 -8.07 -2.01
C ILE A 36 13.33 -8.31 -3.51
N THR A 37 12.71 -9.34 -4.03
CA THR A 37 12.68 -9.61 -5.47
C THR A 37 11.30 -9.24 -5.99
N PHE A 38 11.24 -8.23 -6.84
CA PHE A 38 9.99 -7.74 -7.38
C PHE A 38 9.57 -8.52 -8.62
N ALA A 39 8.28 -8.83 -8.72
CA ALA A 39 7.70 -9.46 -9.90
C ALA A 39 7.40 -8.44 -11.01
N ASP A 40 7.06 -7.19 -10.61
CA ASP A 40 6.72 -6.11 -11.54
C ASP A 40 7.85 -5.10 -11.66
N PRO A 41 8.43 -4.90 -12.87
CA PRO A 41 9.54 -3.97 -13.07
C PRO A 41 9.17 -2.50 -12.86
N ALA A 42 7.88 -2.13 -12.99
CA ALA A 42 7.44 -0.76 -12.76
C ALA A 42 7.38 -0.49 -11.25
N PHE A 43 6.91 -1.48 -10.47
CA PHE A 43 6.91 -1.39 -9.02
C PHE A 43 8.34 -1.38 -8.46
N GLU A 44 9.23 -2.23 -8.98
CA GLU A 44 10.65 -2.22 -8.62
C GLU A 44 11.29 -0.85 -8.85
N ARG A 45 11.16 -0.29 -10.06
CA ARG A 45 11.72 1.05 -10.38
C ARG A 45 11.21 2.14 -9.46
N PHE A 46 9.91 2.09 -9.14
CA PHE A 46 9.32 3.03 -8.20
C PHE A 46 9.97 2.88 -6.81
N CYS A 47 10.05 1.67 -6.29
CA CYS A 47 10.64 1.41 -4.97
C CYS A 47 12.12 1.82 -4.90
N LEU A 48 12.92 1.49 -5.91
CA LEU A 48 14.32 1.89 -6.00
C LEU A 48 14.49 3.41 -6.02
N GLY A 49 13.62 4.11 -6.75
CA GLY A 49 13.67 5.57 -6.82
C GLY A 49 13.29 6.28 -5.52
N MET A 50 12.56 5.62 -4.63
CA MET A 50 11.98 6.23 -3.44
C MET A 50 12.55 5.72 -2.12
N PHE A 51 12.96 4.46 -2.05
CA PHE A 51 13.20 3.76 -0.79
C PHE A 51 14.58 3.09 -0.70
N ASP A 52 15.39 3.09 -1.75
CA ASP A 52 16.78 2.63 -1.75
C ASP A 52 17.65 3.67 -1.01
N LEU A 53 17.81 3.48 0.30
CA LEU A 53 18.41 4.45 1.20
C LEU A 53 19.96 4.43 1.15
N ASP A 54 20.53 3.26 0.91
CA ASP A 54 21.99 3.09 0.85
C ASP A 54 22.52 3.11 -0.59
N HIS A 55 21.60 3.23 -1.57
CA HIS A 55 21.90 3.33 -3.00
C HIS A 55 22.66 2.13 -3.55
N ASP A 56 22.37 0.93 -3.02
CA ASP A 56 22.96 -0.32 -3.50
C ASP A 56 22.25 -0.91 -4.74
N GLY A 57 21.16 -0.29 -5.16
CA GLY A 57 20.35 -0.69 -6.31
C GLY A 57 19.41 -1.85 -6.00
N ARG A 58 19.08 -2.05 -4.73
CA ARG A 58 18.14 -3.07 -4.25
C ARG A 58 17.26 -2.49 -3.14
N ILE A 59 16.20 -3.18 -2.84
CA ILE A 59 15.39 -2.87 -1.65
C ILE A 59 15.54 -4.02 -0.66
N SER A 60 16.14 -3.72 0.47
CA SER A 60 16.21 -4.63 1.60
C SER A 60 14.90 -4.65 2.39
N ARG A 61 14.66 -5.71 3.14
CA ARG A 61 13.52 -5.75 4.08
C ARG A 61 13.63 -4.64 5.15
N TYR A 62 14.83 -4.26 5.53
CA TYR A 62 15.08 -3.15 6.45
C TYR A 62 14.52 -1.82 5.91
N GLU A 63 14.74 -1.53 4.65
CA GLU A 63 14.23 -0.31 4.00
C GLU A 63 12.72 -0.37 3.84
N ALA A 64 12.19 -1.48 3.35
CA ALA A 64 10.76 -1.66 3.18
C ALA A 64 9.98 -1.47 4.49
N GLN A 65 10.49 -1.99 5.60
CA GLN A 65 9.86 -1.85 6.92
C GLN A 65 9.92 -0.44 7.51
N ARG A 66 10.59 0.50 6.88
CA ARG A 66 10.63 1.92 7.27
C ARG A 66 9.62 2.78 6.52
N VAL A 67 9.01 2.24 5.48
CA VAL A 67 8.02 2.95 4.68
C VAL A 67 6.70 2.98 5.44
N LEU A 68 6.21 4.18 5.74
CA LEU A 68 4.94 4.41 6.42
C LEU A 68 3.85 4.89 5.46
N ALA A 69 4.25 5.52 4.35
CA ALA A 69 3.35 5.99 3.31
C ALA A 69 3.95 5.73 1.94
N MET A 70 3.12 5.32 1.00
CA MET A 70 3.51 5.02 -0.38
C MET A 70 2.45 5.61 -1.33
N ASP A 71 2.91 6.45 -2.25
CA ASP A 71 2.12 6.93 -3.39
C ASP A 71 2.81 6.46 -4.68
N CYS A 72 2.29 5.38 -5.24
CA CYS A 72 2.71 4.80 -6.50
C CYS A 72 1.61 4.89 -7.57
N SER A 73 0.74 5.90 -7.46
CA SER A 73 -0.37 6.11 -8.38
C SER A 73 0.09 6.38 -9.81
N GLY A 74 -0.64 5.88 -10.80
CA GLY A 74 -0.41 6.16 -12.22
C GLY A 74 0.95 5.69 -12.77
N ARG A 75 1.48 4.57 -12.30
CA ARG A 75 2.83 4.07 -12.64
C ARG A 75 2.85 2.89 -13.60
N ASN A 76 1.69 2.48 -14.13
CA ASN A 76 1.54 1.27 -14.97
C ASN A 76 2.01 -0.01 -14.26
N ILE A 77 1.77 -0.09 -12.95
CA ILE A 77 2.10 -1.27 -12.14
C ILE A 77 1.02 -2.32 -12.35
N SER A 78 1.43 -3.54 -12.69
CA SER A 78 0.50 -4.66 -12.92
C SER A 78 0.47 -5.67 -11.77
N ALA A 79 1.48 -5.65 -10.90
CA ALA A 79 1.54 -6.50 -9.72
C ALA A 79 2.27 -5.84 -8.55
N MET A 80 1.76 -6.07 -7.34
CA MET A 80 2.36 -5.62 -6.09
C MET A 80 2.36 -6.78 -5.07
N TRP A 81 2.83 -7.94 -5.48
CA TRP A 81 2.80 -9.13 -4.61
C TRP A 81 3.70 -8.99 -3.38
N GLU A 82 4.74 -8.15 -3.50
CA GLU A 82 5.71 -7.87 -2.45
C GLU A 82 5.26 -6.77 -1.49
N ILE A 83 4.05 -6.21 -1.66
CA ILE A 83 3.53 -5.13 -0.80
C ILE A 83 3.53 -5.51 0.69
N GLY A 84 3.38 -6.79 1.00
CA GLY A 84 3.45 -7.30 2.37
C GLY A 84 4.82 -7.17 3.05
N GLU A 85 5.90 -6.91 2.31
CA GLU A 85 7.22 -6.61 2.90
C GLU A 85 7.26 -5.19 3.49
N PHE A 86 6.36 -4.31 3.02
CA PHE A 86 6.14 -2.95 3.55
C PHE A 86 5.16 -2.97 4.72
N SER A 87 5.40 -3.84 5.69
CA SER A 87 4.46 -4.22 6.75
C SER A 87 4.06 -3.10 7.71
N ARG A 88 4.75 -1.97 7.69
CA ARG A 88 4.45 -0.80 8.53
C ARG A 88 3.70 0.32 7.80
N LEU A 89 3.23 0.06 6.57
CA LEU A 89 2.42 1.01 5.82
C LEU A 89 1.18 1.44 6.61
N ARG A 90 0.94 2.73 6.63
CA ARG A 90 -0.25 3.38 7.17
C ARG A 90 -1.10 4.01 6.08
N GLU A 91 -0.47 4.46 5.00
CA GLU A 91 -1.13 5.06 3.85
C GLU A 91 -0.59 4.44 2.57
N LEU A 92 -1.47 3.98 1.70
CA LEU A 92 -1.13 3.45 0.38
C LEU A 92 -2.06 4.08 -0.67
N ASP A 93 -1.46 4.73 -1.65
CA ASP A 93 -2.10 5.12 -2.90
C ASP A 93 -1.46 4.34 -4.04
N CYS A 94 -2.20 3.41 -4.62
CA CYS A 94 -1.83 2.65 -5.80
C CYS A 94 -2.87 2.80 -6.92
N SER A 95 -3.62 3.91 -6.90
CA SER A 95 -4.66 4.22 -7.87
C SER A 95 -4.13 4.40 -9.30
N GLY A 96 -4.99 4.22 -10.29
CA GLY A 96 -4.63 4.46 -11.69
C GLY A 96 -3.52 3.54 -12.21
N ASN A 97 -3.50 2.29 -11.79
CA ASN A 97 -2.57 1.26 -12.22
C ASN A 97 -3.29 0.12 -12.98
N ASN A 98 -2.63 -1.01 -13.18
CA ASN A 98 -3.19 -2.16 -13.89
C ASN A 98 -3.26 -3.39 -12.96
N LEU A 99 -3.53 -3.16 -11.68
CA LEU A 99 -3.58 -4.22 -10.68
C LEU A 99 -4.82 -5.07 -10.87
N THR A 100 -4.67 -6.40 -10.84
CA THR A 100 -5.79 -7.36 -10.91
C THR A 100 -6.15 -7.95 -9.55
N ARG A 101 -5.24 -7.86 -8.59
CA ARG A 101 -5.43 -8.29 -7.19
C ARG A 101 -4.54 -7.49 -6.26
N LEU A 102 -4.98 -7.34 -5.01
CA LEU A 102 -4.23 -6.68 -3.97
C LEU A 102 -4.45 -7.42 -2.64
N ASP A 103 -3.37 -7.90 -2.03
CA ASP A 103 -3.37 -8.59 -0.74
C ASP A 103 -2.61 -7.76 0.29
N LEU A 104 -3.34 -7.19 1.23
CA LEU A 104 -2.82 -6.29 2.25
C LEU A 104 -2.83 -6.88 3.66
N ARG A 105 -3.10 -8.18 3.80
CA ARG A 105 -3.16 -8.85 5.13
C ARG A 105 -1.88 -8.73 5.95
N LYS A 106 -0.73 -8.47 5.31
CA LYS A 106 0.56 -8.25 5.97
C LYS A 106 0.87 -6.78 6.28
N CYS A 107 -0.08 -5.87 6.05
CA CYS A 107 0.03 -4.44 6.34
C CYS A 107 -0.98 -4.03 7.43
N PRO A 108 -0.90 -4.58 8.66
CA PRO A 108 -1.96 -4.47 9.68
C PRO A 108 -2.17 -3.04 10.18
N ASP A 109 -1.19 -2.16 10.01
CA ASP A 109 -1.24 -0.76 10.46
C ASP A 109 -1.89 0.18 9.44
N LEU A 110 -2.39 -0.35 8.29
CA LEU A 110 -2.93 0.47 7.22
C LEU A 110 -4.21 1.20 7.68
N GLN A 111 -4.22 2.51 7.48
CA GLN A 111 -5.29 3.42 7.88
C GLN A 111 -6.02 4.02 6.68
N LYS A 112 -5.29 4.23 5.57
CA LYS A 112 -5.84 4.78 4.33
C LYS A 112 -5.37 3.96 3.15
N LEU A 113 -6.31 3.59 2.30
CA LEU A 113 -6.08 2.88 1.06
C LEU A 113 -6.83 3.58 -0.07
N ASP A 114 -6.09 3.94 -1.11
CA ASP A 114 -6.63 4.25 -2.42
C ASP A 114 -6.09 3.24 -3.43
N CYS A 115 -6.97 2.44 -3.99
CA CYS A 115 -6.70 1.50 -5.07
C CYS A 115 -7.71 1.66 -6.22
N GLY A 116 -8.31 2.84 -6.34
CA GLY A 116 -9.23 3.17 -7.41
C GLY A 116 -8.61 3.12 -8.80
N ASP A 117 -9.45 3.09 -9.83
CA ASP A 117 -8.98 3.06 -11.23
C ASP A 117 -7.95 1.95 -11.49
N ASN A 118 -8.32 0.71 -11.22
CA ASN A 118 -7.54 -0.49 -11.48
C ASN A 118 -8.42 -1.58 -12.13
N GLU A 119 -7.90 -2.79 -12.27
CA GLU A 119 -8.63 -3.97 -12.76
C GLU A 119 -8.82 -5.02 -11.65
N ILE A 120 -8.94 -4.58 -10.39
CA ILE A 120 -8.94 -5.47 -9.23
C ILE A 120 -10.22 -6.30 -9.20
N THR A 121 -10.07 -7.61 -9.27
CA THR A 121 -11.15 -8.59 -9.10
C THR A 121 -11.19 -9.17 -7.68
N SER A 122 -10.09 -9.07 -6.94
CA SER A 122 -9.94 -9.57 -5.57
C SER A 122 -9.13 -8.59 -4.73
N LEU A 123 -9.77 -7.99 -3.73
CA LEU A 123 -9.18 -7.12 -2.73
C LEU A 123 -9.24 -7.82 -1.37
N ASP A 124 -8.09 -8.13 -0.78
CA ASP A 124 -8.02 -8.76 0.52
C ASP A 124 -7.53 -7.75 1.56
N ILE A 125 -8.47 -7.30 2.38
CA ILE A 125 -8.28 -6.31 3.45
C ILE A 125 -8.64 -6.90 4.81
N ASP A 126 -8.73 -8.22 4.91
CA ASP A 126 -9.01 -8.88 6.18
C ASP A 126 -7.92 -8.55 7.22
N GLY A 127 -8.36 -8.32 8.45
CA GLY A 127 -7.46 -7.96 9.54
C GLY A 127 -7.04 -6.48 9.59
N LEU A 128 -7.36 -5.64 8.60
CA LEU A 128 -7.06 -4.21 8.61
C LEU A 128 -8.01 -3.44 9.53
N ARG A 129 -7.94 -3.71 10.83
CA ARG A 129 -8.85 -3.15 11.84
C ARG A 129 -8.72 -1.63 12.00
N GLY A 130 -7.57 -1.07 11.66
CA GLY A 130 -7.28 0.36 11.71
C GLY A 130 -7.67 1.12 10.44
N LEU A 131 -8.19 0.45 9.40
CA LEU A 131 -8.54 1.08 8.14
C LEU A 131 -9.74 2.04 8.35
N THR A 132 -9.50 3.33 8.08
CA THR A 132 -10.50 4.39 8.26
C THR A 132 -11.02 4.94 6.93
N GLN A 133 -10.23 4.82 5.87
CA GLN A 133 -10.56 5.32 4.54
C GLN A 133 -10.22 4.26 3.50
N LEU A 134 -11.18 3.92 2.66
CA LEU A 134 -11.03 3.00 1.54
C LEU A 134 -11.64 3.63 0.29
N ASP A 135 -10.81 3.85 -0.72
CA ASP A 135 -11.23 4.08 -2.08
C ASP A 135 -10.84 2.86 -2.93
N CYS A 136 -11.82 2.16 -3.44
CA CYS A 136 -11.67 1.05 -4.40
C CYS A 136 -12.61 1.25 -5.60
N ALA A 137 -12.97 2.51 -5.89
CA ALA A 137 -13.83 2.84 -7.02
C ALA A 137 -13.20 2.43 -8.36
N GLU A 138 -14.05 2.27 -9.38
CA GLU A 138 -13.63 1.96 -10.75
C GLU A 138 -12.68 0.73 -10.79
N ASN A 139 -13.20 -0.40 -10.31
CA ASN A 139 -12.53 -1.70 -10.33
C ASN A 139 -13.51 -2.80 -10.82
N LEU A 140 -13.12 -4.05 -10.72
CA LEU A 140 -13.90 -5.21 -11.17
C LEU A 140 -14.34 -6.11 -9.99
N LEU A 141 -14.51 -5.53 -8.80
CA LEU A 141 -14.88 -6.27 -7.61
C LEU A 141 -16.33 -6.78 -7.72
N ALA A 142 -16.51 -8.10 -7.65
CA ALA A 142 -17.83 -8.72 -7.54
C ALA A 142 -18.30 -8.85 -6.08
N ARG A 143 -17.35 -8.78 -5.13
CA ARG A 143 -17.58 -8.86 -3.68
C ARG A 143 -16.61 -7.96 -2.95
N LEU A 144 -17.04 -7.38 -1.83
CA LEU A 144 -16.23 -6.63 -0.90
C LEU A 144 -16.65 -7.01 0.52
N ASP A 145 -15.77 -7.67 1.27
CA ASP A 145 -16.01 -8.05 2.66
C ASP A 145 -15.37 -6.99 3.58
N LEU A 146 -16.21 -6.34 4.39
CA LEU A 146 -15.82 -5.27 5.32
C LEU A 146 -15.96 -5.68 6.79
N LYS A 147 -16.26 -6.96 7.07
CA LYS A 147 -16.58 -7.43 8.44
C LYS A 147 -15.50 -7.16 9.47
N SER A 148 -14.23 -7.21 9.06
CA SER A 148 -13.09 -6.92 9.95
C SER A 148 -12.68 -5.45 10.00
N ASN A 149 -13.28 -4.58 9.18
CA ASN A 149 -12.87 -3.17 9.02
C ASN A 149 -13.79 -2.22 9.81
N SER A 150 -13.99 -2.50 11.10
CA SER A 150 -14.95 -1.79 11.97
C SER A 150 -14.61 -0.31 12.21
N SER A 151 -13.39 0.11 11.90
CA SER A 151 -12.97 1.51 12.00
C SER A 151 -13.25 2.34 10.76
N LEU A 152 -13.80 1.72 9.69
CA LEU A 152 -14.02 2.38 8.42
C LEU A 152 -15.01 3.54 8.56
N ARG A 153 -14.66 4.72 8.07
CA ARG A 153 -15.44 5.96 8.14
C ARG A 153 -15.77 6.52 6.76
N SER A 154 -14.94 6.22 5.77
CA SER A 154 -15.13 6.65 4.40
C SER A 154 -14.91 5.47 3.47
N LEU A 155 -15.86 5.23 2.59
CA LEU A 155 -15.82 4.19 1.57
C LEU A 155 -16.27 4.77 0.24
N ASP A 156 -15.45 4.61 -0.79
CA ASP A 156 -15.86 4.72 -2.19
C ASP A 156 -15.63 3.38 -2.89
N CYS A 157 -16.71 2.74 -3.32
CA CYS A 157 -16.68 1.47 -4.05
C CYS A 157 -17.54 1.54 -5.33
N ARG A 158 -17.87 2.74 -5.81
CA ARG A 158 -18.62 2.94 -7.06
C ARG A 158 -17.84 2.37 -8.26
N GLY A 159 -18.54 2.13 -9.38
CA GLY A 159 -17.90 1.63 -10.60
C GLY A 159 -17.34 0.21 -10.46
N ASN A 160 -17.91 -0.62 -9.58
CA ASN A 160 -17.58 -2.03 -9.41
C ASN A 160 -18.74 -2.95 -9.86
N LEU A 161 -18.54 -4.25 -9.75
CA LEU A 161 -19.52 -5.28 -10.12
C LEU A 161 -20.22 -5.87 -8.87
N LEU A 162 -20.28 -5.11 -7.77
CA LEU A 162 -20.81 -5.58 -6.49
C LEU A 162 -22.30 -5.91 -6.60
N VAL A 163 -22.66 -7.14 -6.19
CA VAL A 163 -24.06 -7.58 -6.07
C VAL A 163 -24.57 -7.37 -4.63
N THR A 164 -23.67 -7.56 -3.66
CA THR A 164 -23.93 -7.33 -2.24
C THR A 164 -22.74 -6.65 -1.62
N LEU A 165 -22.98 -5.88 -0.56
CA LEU A 165 -21.97 -5.32 0.31
C LEU A 165 -22.19 -5.94 1.71
N ASP A 166 -21.23 -6.68 2.23
CA ASP A 166 -21.29 -7.37 3.53
C ASP A 166 -20.39 -6.72 4.59
#